data_7d93f3234716a762e86b523a767d1a51
#
_entry.id   7d93f3234716a762e86b523a767d1a51
#
_cell.length_a   1.000
_cell.length_b   1.000
_cell.length_c   1.000
_cell.angle_alpha   90.00
_cell.angle_beta   90.00
_cell.angle_gamma   90.00
#
_symmetry.space_group_name_H-M   'P 1'
#
loop_
_entity.id
_entity.type
_entity.pdbx_description
1 polymer ?
#
loop_
_entity_poly.entity_id
_entity_poly.type
_entity_poly.pdbx_seq_one_letter_code
_entity_poly.pdbx_strand_id
1 'polypeptide(L)'
;MRSYLNPLELKENRERIAHLLRNRGFYIRLHAYDYLVMAHGKIVCTIHLLSHLNECYINISPIVKNSEHYVNKIVKVIKSIAPTVKIYLRKSMEYSREL
;
A
#
# COMPACT_ATOMS: atom_id res chain seq x y z
N MET A 1 -22.67 22.86 6.18
CA MET A 1 -21.95 21.79 6.53
C MET A 1 -21.01 21.33 5.47
N ARG A 2 -19.91 20.97 5.85
CA ARG A 2 -18.99 20.56 4.85
C ARG A 2 -18.68 19.10 5.04
N SER A 3 -18.49 18.44 3.96
CA SER A 3 -18.10 17.06 4.06
C SER A 3 -16.60 16.97 3.92
N TYR A 4 -16.05 15.98 4.57
CA TYR A 4 -14.63 15.73 4.54
C TYR A 4 -14.39 14.48 3.75
N LEU A 5 -13.52 14.60 2.77
CA LEU A 5 -13.06 13.44 2.07
C LEU A 5 -11.80 12.94 2.75
N ASN A 6 -11.68 11.65 2.89
CA ASN A 6 -10.42 11.09 3.33
C ASN A 6 -9.38 11.35 2.25
N PRO A 7 -8.15 11.65 2.63
CA PRO A 7 -7.13 11.97 1.62
C PRO A 7 -7.01 10.94 0.52
N LEU A 8 -7.24 9.67 0.83
CA LEU A 8 -7.09 8.60 -0.15
C LEU A 8 -8.22 8.54 -1.15
N GLU A 9 -9.30 9.29 -0.93
CA GLU A 9 -10.38 9.37 -1.90
C GLU A 9 -10.02 10.26 -3.09
N LEU A 10 -9.01 11.10 -2.92
CA LEU A 10 -8.59 11.98 -3.99
C LEU A 10 -7.62 11.26 -4.90
N LYS A 11 -7.93 11.23 -6.18
CA LYS A 11 -7.11 10.54 -7.15
C LYS A 11 -5.68 11.06 -7.14
N GLU A 12 -5.52 12.38 -7.04
CA GLU A 12 -4.18 12.94 -7.07
C GLU A 12 -3.36 12.50 -5.87
N ASN A 13 -3.98 12.25 -4.73
CA ASN A 13 -3.24 11.73 -3.59
C ASN A 13 -2.83 10.28 -3.79
N ARG A 14 -3.69 9.49 -4.41
CA ARG A 14 -3.34 8.10 -4.71
C ARG A 14 -2.19 8.05 -5.70
N GLU A 15 -2.20 8.94 -6.70
CA GLU A 15 -1.11 9.01 -7.66
C GLU A 15 0.16 9.53 -7.02
N ARG A 16 0.03 10.43 -6.06
CA ARG A 16 1.20 10.94 -5.36
C ARG A 16 1.87 9.85 -4.53
N ILE A 17 1.08 8.99 -3.93
CA ILE A 17 1.66 7.84 -3.21
C ILE A 17 2.48 6.99 -4.16
N ALA A 18 1.93 6.70 -5.35
CA ALA A 18 2.67 5.91 -6.33
C ALA A 18 3.97 6.60 -6.70
N HIS A 19 3.92 7.90 -6.92
CA HIS A 19 5.10 8.66 -7.29
C HIS A 19 6.16 8.62 -6.20
N LEU A 20 5.73 8.81 -4.95
CA LEU A 20 6.67 8.80 -3.83
C LEU A 20 7.28 7.43 -3.61
N LEU A 21 6.52 6.37 -3.85
CA LEU A 21 7.05 5.02 -3.73
C LEU A 21 8.07 4.74 -4.84
N ARG A 22 7.80 5.22 -6.06
CA ARG A 22 8.77 5.08 -7.14
C ARG A 22 10.08 5.80 -6.81
N ASN A 23 9.97 6.93 -6.14
CA ASN A 23 11.17 7.66 -5.73
C ASN A 23 11.97 6.92 -4.67
N ARG A 24 11.35 5.96 -4.00
CA ARG A 24 12.04 5.13 -3.02
C ARG A 24 12.57 3.84 -3.62
N GLY A 25 12.52 3.72 -4.95
CA GLY A 25 13.10 2.59 -5.63
C GLY A 25 12.15 1.45 -5.95
N PHE A 26 10.86 1.63 -5.70
CA PHE A 26 9.88 0.59 -6.04
C PHE A 26 9.38 0.74 -7.46
N TYR A 27 9.06 -0.39 -8.06
CA TYR A 27 8.27 -0.40 -9.26
C TYR A 27 6.81 -0.46 -8.83
N ILE A 28 5.99 0.47 -9.31
CA ILE A 28 4.60 0.59 -8.87
C ILE A 28 3.69 0.60 -10.07
N ARG A 29 2.66 -0.24 -10.01
CA ARG A 29 1.53 -0.12 -10.92
C ARG A 29 0.31 0.23 -10.08
N LEU A 30 -0.34 1.31 -10.45
CA LEU A 30 -1.54 1.77 -9.76
C LEU A 30 -2.73 1.61 -10.67
N HIS A 31 -3.74 0.93 -10.19
CA HIS A 31 -5.00 0.81 -10.91
C HIS A 31 -6.12 1.11 -9.92
N ALA A 32 -6.73 2.27 -10.09
CA ALA A 32 -7.81 2.76 -9.23
C ALA A 32 -7.34 2.85 -7.77
N TYR A 33 -7.66 1.86 -6.96
CA TYR A 33 -7.34 1.85 -5.54
C TYR A 33 -6.35 0.76 -5.18
N ASP A 34 -5.77 0.11 -6.18
CA ASP A 34 -4.90 -1.02 -5.96
C ASP A 34 -3.50 -0.73 -6.48
N TYR A 35 -2.51 -1.08 -5.68
CA TYR A 35 -1.11 -0.93 -6.07
C TYR A 35 -0.46 -2.29 -6.13
N LEU A 36 0.30 -2.52 -7.20
CA LEU A 36 1.23 -3.64 -7.23
C LEU A 36 2.60 -3.05 -6.97
N VAL A 37 3.28 -3.58 -5.97
CA VAL A 37 4.57 -3.07 -5.53
C VAL A 37 5.64 -4.13 -5.78
N MET A 38 6.66 -3.77 -6.54
CA MET A 38 7.75 -4.69 -6.86
C MET A 38 9.09 -4.06 -6.53
N ALA A 39 10.05 -4.89 -6.20
CA ALA A 39 11.42 -4.48 -5.98
C ALA A 39 12.32 -5.62 -6.44
N HIS A 40 13.39 -5.28 -7.14
CA HIS A 40 14.37 -6.27 -7.63
C HIS A 40 13.72 -7.39 -8.42
N GLY A 41 12.72 -7.04 -9.23
CA GLY A 41 12.04 -8.00 -10.08
C GLY A 41 11.08 -8.94 -9.40
N LYS A 42 10.78 -8.69 -8.12
CA LYS A 42 9.88 -9.54 -7.37
C LYS A 42 8.73 -8.73 -6.80
N ILE A 43 7.58 -9.37 -6.68
CA ILE A 43 6.44 -8.73 -6.03
C ILE A 43 6.71 -8.67 -4.53
N VAL A 44 6.70 -7.46 -4.00
CA VAL A 44 6.86 -7.24 -2.57
C VAL A 44 5.52 -7.35 -1.87
N CYS A 45 4.53 -6.68 -2.40
CA CYS A 45 3.21 -6.66 -1.81
C CYS A 45 2.21 -6.09 -2.79
N THR A 46 0.95 -6.21 -2.43
CA THR A 46 -0.11 -5.43 -3.06
C THR A 46 -0.74 -4.56 -1.99
N ILE A 47 -1.26 -3.42 -2.41
CA ILE A 47 -1.91 -2.47 -1.52
C ILE A 47 -3.30 -2.22 -2.03
N HIS A 48 -4.28 -2.34 -1.15
CA HIS A 48 -5.67 -2.07 -1.49
C HIS A 48 -6.20 -1.00 -0.57
N LEU A 49 -6.75 0.06 -1.15
CA LEU A 49 -7.27 1.18 -0.38
C LEU A 49 -8.79 1.08 -0.30
N LEU A 50 -9.30 1.07 0.92
CA LEU A 50 -10.72 1.29 1.15
C LEU A 50 -10.85 2.74 1.59
N SER A 51 -10.80 3.62 0.62
CA SER A 51 -10.59 5.04 0.88
C SER A 51 -11.74 5.66 1.65
N HIS A 52 -12.97 5.21 1.40
CA HIS A 52 -14.13 5.76 2.10
C HIS A 52 -14.17 5.34 3.56
N LEU A 53 -13.45 4.28 3.92
CA LEU A 53 -13.33 3.84 5.32
C LEU A 53 -12.03 4.31 5.94
N ASN A 54 -11.21 5.01 5.18
CA ASN A 54 -9.89 5.45 5.63
C ASN A 54 -9.03 4.26 6.07
N GLU A 55 -9.06 3.20 5.27
CA GLU A 55 -8.32 1.96 5.56
C GLU A 55 -7.44 1.59 4.39
N CYS A 56 -6.37 0.90 4.72
CA CYS A 56 -5.39 0.47 3.73
C CYS A 56 -4.95 -0.95 4.11
N TYR A 57 -5.00 -1.85 3.14
CA TYR A 57 -4.60 -3.23 3.34
C TYR A 57 -3.37 -3.51 2.53
N ILE A 58 -2.32 -3.96 3.19
CA ILE A 58 -1.07 -4.32 2.55
C ILE A 58 -0.91 -5.83 2.66
N ASN A 59 -0.94 -6.50 1.51
CA ASN A 59 -0.80 -7.96 1.44
C ASN A 59 0.63 -8.28 1.05
N ILE A 60 1.39 -8.80 1.98
CA ILE A 60 2.82 -9.02 1.82
C ILE A 60 3.07 -10.35 1.14
N SER A 61 3.93 -10.33 0.12
CA SER A 61 4.28 -11.54 -0.59
C SER A 61 5.05 -12.49 0.33
N PRO A 62 4.71 -13.79 0.34
CA PRO A 62 5.39 -14.73 1.21
C PRO A 62 6.82 -15.05 0.77
N ILE A 63 7.17 -14.75 -0.47
CA ILE A 63 8.49 -15.11 -0.97
C ILE A 63 9.52 -14.01 -0.79
N VAL A 64 9.10 -12.85 -0.31
CA VAL A 64 10.02 -11.75 -0.14
C VAL A 64 10.68 -11.83 1.23
N LYS A 65 12.02 -11.68 1.23
CA LYS A 65 12.76 -11.58 2.48
C LYS A 65 12.89 -10.12 2.84
N ASN A 66 13.06 -9.85 4.12
CA ASN A 66 13.19 -8.48 4.64
C ASN A 66 11.95 -7.65 4.34
N SER A 67 10.79 -8.29 4.40
CA SER A 67 9.56 -7.59 4.09
C SER A 67 9.34 -6.39 5.02
N GLU A 68 9.80 -6.46 6.25
CA GLU A 68 9.64 -5.35 7.18
C GLU A 68 10.31 -4.09 6.70
N HIS A 69 11.48 -4.24 6.09
CA HIS A 69 12.21 -3.10 5.56
C HIS A 69 11.38 -2.39 4.48
N TYR A 70 10.82 -3.16 3.57
CA TYR A 70 9.99 -2.59 2.51
C TYR A 70 8.69 -2.01 3.08
N VAL A 71 8.06 -2.74 3.98
CA VAL A 71 6.79 -2.29 4.56
C VAL A 71 6.97 -0.98 5.30
N ASN A 72 8.07 -0.83 6.04
CA ASN A 72 8.31 0.41 6.76
C ASN A 72 8.38 1.61 5.82
N LYS A 73 9.04 1.45 4.69
CA LYS A 73 9.11 2.53 3.70
C LYS A 73 7.73 2.85 3.14
N ILE A 74 6.97 1.81 2.84
CA ILE A 74 5.64 1.98 2.26
C ILE A 74 4.72 2.68 3.24
N VAL A 75 4.73 2.23 4.49
CA VAL A 75 3.87 2.82 5.52
C VAL A 75 4.20 4.29 5.72
N LYS A 76 5.49 4.63 5.72
CA LYS A 76 5.88 6.03 5.90
C LYS A 76 5.33 6.90 4.78
N VAL A 77 5.39 6.43 3.56
CA VAL A 77 4.87 7.18 2.42
C VAL A 77 3.37 7.36 2.55
N ILE A 78 2.66 6.29 2.82
CA ILE A 78 1.21 6.36 2.91
C ILE A 78 0.79 7.30 4.03
N LYS A 79 1.43 7.21 5.17
CA LYS A 79 1.07 8.06 6.29
C LYS A 79 1.47 9.52 6.10
N SER A 80 2.43 9.79 5.21
CA SER A 80 2.77 11.18 4.91
C SER A 80 1.64 11.85 4.14
N ILE A 81 0.85 11.08 3.41
CA ILE A 81 -0.28 11.61 2.65
C ILE A 81 -1.58 11.49 3.45
N ALA A 82 -1.73 10.41 4.20
CA ALA A 82 -2.95 10.13 4.95
C ALA A 82 -2.59 9.75 6.38
N PRO A 83 -2.31 10.74 7.23
CA PRO A 83 -1.78 10.46 8.58
C PRO A 83 -2.70 9.64 9.47
N THR A 84 -4.01 9.69 9.24
CA THR A 84 -4.95 8.99 10.11
C THR A 84 -5.44 7.68 9.54
N VAL A 85 -4.87 7.25 8.41
CA VAL A 85 -5.33 6.01 7.79
C VAL A 85 -4.98 4.82 8.69
N LYS A 86 -5.88 3.84 8.70
CA LYS A 86 -5.63 2.59 9.41
C LYS A 86 -5.03 1.61 8.43
N ILE A 87 -3.86 1.11 8.77
CA ILE A 87 -3.13 0.21 7.89
C ILE A 87 -3.12 -1.19 8.49
N TYR A 88 -3.54 -2.15 7.68
CA TYR A 88 -3.60 -3.55 8.07
C TYR A 88 -2.62 -4.34 7.22
N LEU A 89 -1.81 -5.15 7.87
CA LEU A 89 -0.82 -5.98 7.20
C LEU A 89 -1.28 -7.42 7.17
N ARG A 90 -1.11 -8.07 6.04
CA ARG A 90 -1.46 -9.47 5.89
C ARG A 90 -0.35 -10.19 5.18
N LYS A 91 -0.16 -11.45 5.53
CA LYS A 91 0.77 -12.30 4.81
C LYS A 91 -0.04 -13.38 4.12
N SER A 92 0.04 -13.40 2.81
CA SER A 92 -0.83 -14.27 2.05
C SER A 92 -0.49 -15.74 2.21
N MET A 93 0.71 -16.06 2.70
CA MET A 93 1.05 -17.47 2.86
C MET A 93 0.18 -18.18 3.87
N GLU A 94 -0.56 -17.45 4.66
CA GLU A 94 -1.42 -18.09 5.63
C GLU A 94 -2.53 -18.88 5.01
N TYR A 95 -2.84 -18.58 3.77
CA TYR A 95 -3.86 -19.34 3.09
C TYR A 95 -3.46 -20.73 2.78
N SER A 96 -2.23 -20.92 2.41
CA SER A 96 -1.83 -22.23 1.93
C SER A 96 -1.84 -23.26 3.04
N ARG A 97 -1.94 -22.79 4.24
CA ARG A 97 -1.96 -23.71 5.35
C ARG A 97 -3.31 -24.36 5.55
N GLU A 98 -4.26 -23.86 4.89
CA GLU A 98 -5.59 -24.40 4.99
C GLU A 98 -5.75 -25.71 4.26
N LEU A 99 -4.84 -26.01 3.42
CA LEU A 99 -4.93 -27.23 2.62
C LEU A 99 -4.64 -28.51 3.41
#